data_6fd60d683270931cfcc0d3f105e08435
#
_entry.id   6fd60d683270931cfcc0d3f105e08435
#
_cell.length_a   1.000
_cell.length_b   1.000
_cell.length_c   1.000
_cell.angle_alpha   90.00
_cell.angle_beta   90.00
_cell.angle_gamma   90.00
#
_symmetry.space_group_name_H-M   'P 1'
#
loop_
_entity.id
_entity.type
_entity.pdbx_description
1 polymer ?
#
loop_
_entity_poly.entity_id
_entity_poly.type
_entity_poly.pdbx_seq_one_letter_code
_entity_poly.pdbx_strand_id
1 'polypeptide(L)'
;EKTIIFFLNDNGVATINASDNGPLRGMKGSKWVGGIRVPFVVSWKNHFTRQRYNSTVSALDIAATAIKNAGGEVGDDLDGVDLLPYFDETVWPKRQPHLSLYWRRHKAAAVREGDWKLIRVEGKPPMLFNIEEDLGETTNLAEKHPEKVEHMLELLVAWEAEMVDPLWVADGKWQENQIKKHSMDVIGRDAERSLP
;
A
#
# COMPACT_ATOMS: atom_id res chain seq x y z
N GLU A 1 -17.18 -23.17 -12.96
CA GLU A 1 -16.35 -23.95 -12.02
C GLU A 1 -16.32 -23.22 -10.65
N LYS A 2 -16.12 -23.98 -9.57
CA LYS A 2 -16.35 -23.51 -8.19
C LYS A 2 -15.07 -22.99 -7.49
N THR A 3 -14.04 -22.57 -8.24
CA THR A 3 -12.77 -22.17 -7.64
C THR A 3 -12.39 -20.76 -8.12
N ILE A 4 -12.23 -19.85 -7.18
CA ILE A 4 -11.60 -18.54 -7.38
C ILE A 4 -10.13 -18.65 -6.98
N ILE A 5 -9.22 -18.06 -7.75
CA ILE A 5 -7.79 -18.09 -7.52
C ILE A 5 -7.30 -16.65 -7.39
N PHE A 6 -6.63 -16.35 -6.28
CA PHE A 6 -5.88 -15.13 -6.06
C PHE A 6 -4.39 -15.42 -6.17
N PHE A 7 -3.69 -14.66 -6.99
CA PHE A 7 -2.23 -14.73 -7.10
C PHE A 7 -1.65 -13.34 -6.86
N LEU A 8 -0.79 -13.22 -5.88
CA LEU A 8 -0.15 -11.96 -5.51
C LEU A 8 1.20 -12.23 -4.82
N ASN A 9 2.01 -11.17 -4.74
CA ASN A 9 3.17 -11.17 -3.86
C ASN A 9 2.78 -10.59 -2.49
N ASP A 10 3.50 -10.96 -1.45
CA ASP A 10 3.30 -10.44 -0.08
C ASP A 10 3.82 -9.00 0.09
N ASN A 11 4.87 -8.65 -0.65
CA ASN A 11 5.53 -7.32 -0.62
C ASN A 11 6.38 -7.11 -1.87
N GLY A 12 6.90 -5.90 -2.04
CA GLY A 12 7.87 -5.61 -3.08
C GLY A 12 9.19 -6.38 -2.89
N VAL A 13 10.05 -6.34 -3.90
CA VAL A 13 11.31 -7.08 -3.91
C VAL A 13 12.18 -6.76 -2.71
N ALA A 14 12.98 -7.73 -2.27
CA ALA A 14 13.97 -7.56 -1.22
C ALA A 14 15.37 -7.29 -1.82
N THR A 15 16.18 -6.51 -1.11
CA THR A 15 17.57 -6.18 -1.49
C THR A 15 18.45 -7.38 -1.74
N ILE A 16 18.24 -8.42 -0.95
CA ILE A 16 19.13 -9.59 -0.90
C ILE A 16 19.02 -10.53 -2.10
N ASN A 17 17.98 -10.43 -2.91
CA ASN A 17 17.72 -11.35 -4.02
C ASN A 17 17.99 -10.75 -5.41
N ALA A 18 18.64 -9.59 -5.48
CA ALA A 18 18.99 -8.89 -6.73
C ALA A 18 17.79 -8.60 -7.66
N SER A 19 16.58 -8.65 -7.16
CA SER A 19 15.36 -8.33 -7.90
C SER A 19 15.19 -6.82 -8.05
N ASP A 20 14.27 -6.42 -8.93
CA ASP A 20 13.99 -5.03 -9.27
C ASP A 20 12.48 -4.78 -9.30
N ASN A 21 12.04 -3.65 -8.74
CA ASN A 21 10.66 -3.19 -8.83
C ASN A 21 10.37 -2.36 -10.10
N GLY A 22 11.29 -2.35 -11.06
CA GLY A 22 11.17 -1.52 -12.26
C GLY A 22 11.11 -0.03 -11.92
N PRO A 23 10.10 0.72 -12.41
CA PRO A 23 9.99 2.15 -12.17
C PRO A 23 9.54 2.50 -10.74
N LEU A 24 9.10 1.52 -9.95
CA LEU A 24 8.56 1.77 -8.61
C LEU A 24 9.68 1.97 -7.61
N ARG A 25 9.63 3.09 -6.89
CA ARG A 25 10.60 3.41 -5.86
C ARG A 25 10.48 2.51 -4.65
N GLY A 26 11.63 2.21 -4.04
CA GLY A 26 11.72 1.47 -2.78
C GLY A 26 11.56 -0.05 -2.95
N MET A 27 11.53 -0.74 -1.83
CA MET A 27 11.51 -2.20 -1.76
C MET A 27 10.96 -2.67 -0.42
N LYS A 28 10.94 -3.97 -0.19
CA LYS A 28 10.45 -4.61 1.03
C LYS A 28 10.78 -3.83 2.29
N GLY A 29 9.74 -3.48 3.05
CA GLY A 29 9.86 -2.77 4.33
C GLY A 29 9.79 -1.25 4.23
N SER A 30 9.95 -0.66 3.04
CA SER A 30 9.72 0.78 2.84
C SER A 30 8.22 1.08 2.65
N LYS A 31 7.86 2.38 2.76
CA LYS A 31 6.52 2.89 2.47
C LYS A 31 6.41 3.44 1.05
N TRP A 32 7.48 3.39 0.28
CA TRP A 32 7.47 3.67 -1.15
C TRP A 32 6.60 2.68 -1.92
N VAL A 33 6.08 3.07 -3.07
CA VAL A 33 5.19 2.23 -3.89
C VAL A 33 5.83 0.88 -4.21
N GLY A 34 7.13 0.83 -4.51
CA GLY A 34 7.83 -0.43 -4.77
C GLY A 34 7.95 -1.37 -3.57
N GLY A 35 7.73 -0.87 -2.34
CA GLY A 35 7.68 -1.72 -1.15
C GLY A 35 6.33 -2.32 -0.84
N ILE A 36 5.24 -1.69 -1.34
CA ILE A 36 3.86 -2.03 -0.96
C ILE A 36 2.96 -2.41 -2.14
N ARG A 37 3.23 -1.93 -3.37
CA ARG A 37 2.47 -2.28 -4.56
C ARG A 37 3.03 -3.56 -5.17
N VAL A 38 2.18 -4.54 -5.33
CA VAL A 38 2.55 -5.87 -5.84
C VAL A 38 1.64 -6.27 -7.00
N PRO A 39 2.08 -7.20 -7.87
CA PRO A 39 1.16 -7.88 -8.77
C PRO A 39 0.02 -8.51 -8.00
N PHE A 40 -1.21 -8.30 -8.46
CA PHE A 40 -2.42 -8.87 -7.88
C PHE A 40 -3.31 -9.35 -9.03
N VAL A 41 -3.54 -10.65 -9.10
CA VAL A 41 -4.31 -11.30 -10.16
C VAL A 41 -5.44 -12.11 -9.55
N VAL A 42 -6.65 -11.95 -10.06
CA VAL A 42 -7.79 -12.78 -9.70
C VAL A 42 -8.25 -13.54 -10.94
N SER A 43 -8.47 -14.84 -10.77
CA SER A 43 -8.97 -15.71 -11.83
C SER A 43 -10.14 -16.54 -11.32
N TRP A 44 -11.23 -16.50 -12.05
CA TRP A 44 -12.39 -17.36 -11.81
C TRP A 44 -12.99 -17.78 -13.14
N LYS A 45 -12.77 -19.03 -13.50
CA LYS A 45 -13.19 -19.59 -14.79
C LYS A 45 -14.70 -19.44 -14.99
N ASN A 46 -15.08 -18.94 -16.16
CA ASN A 46 -16.46 -18.65 -16.58
C ASN A 46 -17.15 -17.49 -15.84
N HIS A 47 -16.48 -16.80 -14.93
CA HIS A 47 -17.01 -15.62 -14.22
C HIS A 47 -16.32 -14.34 -14.65
N PHE A 48 -14.99 -14.38 -14.92
CA PHE A 48 -14.24 -13.22 -15.35
C PHE A 48 -13.69 -13.40 -16.77
N THR A 49 -13.76 -12.33 -17.54
CA THR A 49 -12.98 -12.16 -18.78
C THR A 49 -11.64 -11.51 -18.45
N ARG A 50 -10.68 -11.57 -19.40
CA ARG A 50 -9.40 -10.91 -19.24
C ARG A 50 -9.59 -9.39 -19.26
N GLN A 51 -9.32 -8.73 -18.16
CA GLN A 51 -9.41 -7.28 -18.00
C GLN A 51 -8.33 -6.76 -17.06
N ARG A 52 -8.13 -5.45 -17.04
CA ARG A 52 -7.29 -4.76 -16.06
C ARG A 52 -8.19 -3.91 -15.17
N TYR A 53 -8.04 -4.08 -13.87
CA TYR A 53 -8.70 -3.27 -12.86
C TYR A 53 -7.69 -2.27 -12.28
N ASN A 54 -8.00 -0.97 -12.33
CA ASN A 54 -7.04 0.09 -11.99
C ASN A 54 -7.28 0.72 -10.61
N SER A 55 -8.41 0.46 -9.95
CA SER A 55 -8.64 0.95 -8.60
C SER A 55 -7.77 0.19 -7.58
N THR A 56 -7.50 0.84 -6.47
CA THR A 56 -6.66 0.28 -5.42
C THR A 56 -7.39 -0.82 -4.67
N VAL A 57 -6.74 -1.97 -4.53
CA VAL A 57 -7.20 -3.14 -3.77
C VAL A 57 -6.15 -3.53 -2.73
N SER A 58 -6.54 -4.29 -1.74
CA SER A 58 -5.67 -4.79 -0.66
C SER A 58 -5.65 -6.31 -0.61
N ALA A 59 -4.56 -6.89 -0.11
CA ALA A 59 -4.53 -8.32 0.21
C ALA A 59 -5.55 -8.71 1.30
N LEU A 60 -5.98 -7.76 2.14
CA LEU A 60 -7.03 -7.96 3.14
C LEU A 60 -8.39 -8.30 2.52
N ASP A 61 -8.64 -7.86 1.28
CA ASP A 61 -9.88 -8.07 0.56
C ASP A 61 -10.12 -9.56 0.19
N ILE A 62 -9.06 -10.34 0.16
CA ILE A 62 -9.14 -11.78 -0.18
C ILE A 62 -10.02 -12.52 0.82
N ALA A 63 -9.85 -12.26 2.13
CA ALA A 63 -10.64 -12.90 3.17
C ALA A 63 -12.11 -12.49 3.08
N ALA A 64 -12.41 -11.20 2.97
CA ALA A 64 -13.77 -10.68 2.84
C ALA A 64 -14.46 -11.23 1.57
N THR A 65 -13.76 -11.23 0.43
CA THR A 65 -14.26 -11.79 -0.84
C THR A 65 -14.56 -13.30 -0.70
N ALA A 66 -13.66 -14.05 -0.08
CA ALA A 66 -13.85 -15.50 0.10
C ALA A 66 -15.03 -15.82 1.01
N ILE A 67 -15.19 -15.11 2.13
CA ILE A 67 -16.31 -15.27 3.08
C ILE A 67 -17.63 -14.99 2.38
N LYS A 68 -17.77 -13.84 1.70
CA LYS A 68 -19.00 -13.48 0.99
C LYS A 68 -19.34 -14.48 -0.11
N ASN A 69 -18.36 -14.92 -0.89
CA ASN A 69 -18.57 -15.88 -1.96
C ASN A 69 -18.95 -17.28 -1.43
N ALA A 70 -18.57 -17.61 -0.20
CA ALA A 70 -18.99 -18.84 0.48
C ALA A 70 -20.39 -18.73 1.14
N GLY A 71 -21.06 -17.58 1.02
CA GLY A 71 -22.38 -17.33 1.64
C GLY A 71 -22.29 -16.88 3.10
N GLY A 72 -21.11 -16.50 3.57
CA GLY A 72 -20.90 -15.94 4.91
C GLY A 72 -21.14 -14.43 4.99
N GLU A 73 -21.12 -13.92 6.22
CA GLU A 73 -21.15 -12.49 6.49
C GLU A 73 -19.76 -11.99 6.89
N VAL A 74 -19.36 -10.83 6.34
CA VAL A 74 -18.14 -10.12 6.72
C VAL A 74 -18.47 -9.25 7.92
N GLY A 75 -17.83 -9.53 9.06
CA GLY A 75 -17.98 -8.73 10.27
C GLY A 75 -17.18 -7.41 10.21
N ASP A 76 -17.52 -6.49 11.12
CA ASP A 76 -16.85 -5.18 11.24
C ASP A 76 -15.40 -5.28 11.75
N ASP A 77 -14.95 -6.48 12.09
CA ASP A 77 -13.60 -6.82 12.52
C ASP A 77 -12.62 -7.07 11.36
N LEU A 78 -13.11 -7.04 10.11
CA LEU A 78 -12.29 -7.19 8.90
C LEU A 78 -12.19 -5.87 8.14
N ASP A 79 -10.97 -5.40 7.93
CA ASP A 79 -10.68 -4.19 7.14
C ASP A 79 -10.83 -4.40 5.61
N GLY A 80 -10.88 -5.65 5.16
CA GLY A 80 -11.04 -5.99 3.74
C GLY A 80 -12.49 -5.90 3.28
N VAL A 81 -12.68 -5.69 1.97
CA VAL A 81 -14.00 -5.64 1.33
C VAL A 81 -14.17 -6.76 0.31
N ASP A 82 -15.42 -7.16 0.03
CA ASP A 82 -15.69 -8.06 -1.09
C ASP A 82 -15.43 -7.37 -2.41
N LEU A 83 -14.45 -7.90 -3.19
CA LEU A 83 -14.05 -7.33 -4.47
C LEU A 83 -14.96 -7.67 -5.64
N LEU A 84 -15.77 -8.75 -5.54
CA LEU A 84 -16.56 -9.23 -6.68
C LEU A 84 -17.51 -8.17 -7.26
N PRO A 85 -18.23 -7.37 -6.45
CA PRO A 85 -19.09 -6.31 -6.97
C PRO A 85 -18.35 -5.21 -7.74
N TYR A 86 -17.05 -5.05 -7.50
CA TYR A 86 -16.22 -4.04 -8.16
C TYR A 86 -15.61 -4.52 -9.48
N PHE A 87 -15.62 -5.84 -9.74
CA PHE A 87 -15.14 -6.42 -10.99
C PHE A 87 -16.23 -6.55 -12.05
N ASP A 88 -17.48 -6.31 -11.71
CA ASP A 88 -18.60 -6.30 -12.64
C ASP A 88 -18.71 -4.95 -13.35
N GLU A 89 -18.32 -4.92 -14.62
CA GLU A 89 -18.36 -3.71 -15.46
C GLU A 89 -19.78 -3.17 -15.67
N THR A 90 -20.81 -4.00 -15.49
CA THR A 90 -22.22 -3.61 -15.68
C THR A 90 -22.77 -2.81 -14.50
N VAL A 91 -22.19 -2.96 -13.32
CA VAL A 91 -22.57 -2.24 -12.07
C VAL A 91 -21.79 -0.93 -11.92
N TRP A 92 -20.91 -0.66 -12.88
CA TRP A 92 -20.03 0.49 -12.89
C TRP A 92 -20.77 1.78 -13.23
N PRO A 93 -20.64 2.88 -12.46
CA PRO A 93 -19.39 3.65 -12.54
C PRO A 93 -18.80 4.05 -11.19
N LYS A 94 -17.51 3.80 -11.00
CA LYS A 94 -16.66 4.59 -10.10
C LYS A 94 -16.71 4.31 -8.59
N ARG A 95 -17.19 3.16 -8.12
CA ARG A 95 -16.95 2.79 -6.73
C ARG A 95 -15.52 2.24 -6.60
N GLN A 96 -14.72 2.89 -5.77
CA GLN A 96 -13.44 2.32 -5.34
C GLN A 96 -13.70 1.41 -4.13
N PRO A 97 -13.03 0.25 -4.03
CA PRO A 97 -13.14 -0.62 -2.87
C PRO A 97 -12.73 0.09 -1.58
N HIS A 98 -11.70 0.92 -1.67
CA HIS A 98 -11.16 1.68 -0.54
C HIS A 98 -11.07 3.17 -0.89
N LEU A 99 -11.53 4.02 0.02
CA LEU A 99 -11.31 5.46 -0.05
C LEU A 99 -9.87 5.79 0.34
N SER A 100 -9.37 5.13 1.39
CA SER A 100 -8.01 5.29 1.88
C SER A 100 -7.41 3.94 2.25
N LEU A 101 -6.10 3.78 2.07
CA LEU A 101 -5.32 2.66 2.57
C LEU A 101 -4.16 3.17 3.42
N TYR A 102 -3.83 2.40 4.46
CA TYR A 102 -2.85 2.79 5.47
C TYR A 102 -1.78 1.73 5.64
N TRP A 103 -0.57 2.17 5.98
CA TRP A 103 0.55 1.28 6.29
C TRP A 103 1.36 1.87 7.44
N ARG A 104 1.64 1.08 8.47
CA ARG A 104 2.54 1.45 9.54
C ARG A 104 3.55 0.34 9.78
N ARG A 105 4.80 0.73 9.93
CA ARG A 105 5.86 -0.17 10.39
C ARG A 105 6.88 0.63 11.17
N HIS A 106 6.95 0.40 12.47
CA HIS A 106 7.84 1.12 13.38
C HIS A 106 7.71 2.65 13.22
N LYS A 107 8.82 3.30 12.81
CA LYS A 107 8.96 4.76 12.70
C LYS A 107 8.48 5.34 11.37
N ALA A 108 7.90 4.55 10.51
CA ALA A 108 7.40 4.98 9.22
C ALA A 108 5.95 4.54 8.99
N ALA A 109 5.14 5.46 8.52
CA ALA A 109 3.74 5.23 8.15
C ALA A 109 3.42 5.92 6.83
N ALA A 110 2.38 5.45 6.15
CA ALA A 110 1.86 6.08 4.94
C ALA A 110 0.35 5.96 4.90
N VAL A 111 -0.29 6.92 4.24
CA VAL A 111 -1.68 6.87 3.84
C VAL A 111 -1.78 7.16 2.34
N ARG A 112 -2.63 6.44 1.64
CA ARG A 112 -3.04 6.73 0.27
C ARG A 112 -4.53 7.02 0.26
N GLU A 113 -4.92 8.15 -0.31
CA GLU A 113 -6.29 8.57 -0.56
C GLU A 113 -6.43 8.94 -2.03
N GLY A 114 -7.16 8.12 -2.79
CA GLY A 114 -7.25 8.28 -4.24
C GLY A 114 -5.86 8.23 -4.90
N ASP A 115 -5.52 9.32 -5.60
CA ASP A 115 -4.24 9.47 -6.30
C ASP A 115 -3.12 10.02 -5.43
N TRP A 116 -3.45 10.51 -4.25
CA TRP A 116 -2.48 11.11 -3.34
C TRP A 116 -1.97 10.11 -2.33
N LYS A 117 -0.68 10.23 -2.03
CA LYS A 117 -0.01 9.41 -1.03
C LYS A 117 0.91 10.26 -0.18
N LEU A 118 0.72 10.17 1.13
CA LEU A 118 1.60 10.79 2.12
C LEU A 118 2.42 9.72 2.81
N ILE A 119 3.72 10.00 2.98
CA ILE A 119 4.65 9.20 3.77
C ILE A 119 5.14 10.05 4.94
N ARG A 120 4.96 9.53 6.15
CA ARG A 120 5.50 10.11 7.38
C ARG A 120 6.60 9.22 7.94
N VAL A 121 7.75 9.80 8.23
CA VAL A 121 8.88 9.13 8.88
C VAL A 121 9.26 9.94 10.12
N GLU A 122 9.47 9.26 11.25
CA GLU A 122 9.85 9.93 12.51
C GLU A 122 11.11 10.78 12.33
N GLY A 123 11.06 12.02 12.80
CA GLY A 123 12.16 12.97 12.71
C GLY A 123 12.42 13.57 11.33
N LYS A 124 11.53 13.32 10.35
CA LYS A 124 11.63 13.91 9.00
C LYS A 124 10.35 14.68 8.66
N PRO A 125 10.44 15.72 7.81
CA PRO A 125 9.26 16.33 7.22
C PRO A 125 8.44 15.30 6.45
N PRO A 126 7.09 15.43 6.42
CA PRO A 126 6.26 14.54 5.62
C PRO A 126 6.54 14.71 4.12
N MET A 127 6.30 13.65 3.36
CA MET A 127 6.46 13.64 1.91
C MET A 127 5.11 13.35 1.27
N LEU A 128 4.73 14.12 0.25
CA LEU A 128 3.46 13.99 -0.47
C LEU A 128 3.70 13.77 -1.96
N PHE A 129 2.98 12.82 -2.55
CA PHE A 129 3.10 12.44 -3.96
C PHE A 129 1.73 12.30 -4.61
N ASN A 130 1.64 12.64 -5.89
CA ASN A 130 0.52 12.23 -6.75
C ASN A 130 0.95 10.96 -7.51
N ILE A 131 0.39 9.81 -7.13
CA ILE A 131 0.81 8.50 -7.65
C ILE A 131 0.32 8.27 -9.09
N GLU A 132 -0.72 8.94 -9.53
CA GLU A 132 -1.20 8.85 -10.92
C GLU A 132 -0.22 9.53 -11.90
N GLU A 133 0.34 10.69 -11.49
CA GLU A 133 1.25 11.49 -12.32
C GLU A 133 2.72 11.09 -12.11
N ASP A 134 3.08 10.66 -10.90
CA ASP A 134 4.45 10.32 -10.47
C ASP A 134 4.49 8.97 -9.74
N LEU A 135 4.34 7.90 -10.50
CA LEU A 135 4.37 6.52 -9.97
C LEU A 135 5.71 6.17 -9.29
N GLY A 136 6.79 6.84 -9.69
CA GLY A 136 8.13 6.67 -9.13
C GLY A 136 8.38 7.44 -7.84
N GLU A 137 7.43 8.27 -7.39
CA GLU A 137 7.55 9.10 -6.17
C GLU A 137 8.82 9.94 -6.16
N THR A 138 9.11 10.58 -7.31
CA THR A 138 10.34 11.34 -7.54
C THR A 138 10.23 12.80 -7.08
N THR A 139 9.02 13.36 -7.08
CA THR A 139 8.77 14.77 -6.79
C THR A 139 7.92 14.93 -5.53
N ASN A 140 8.54 15.40 -4.44
CA ASN A 140 7.82 15.72 -3.22
C ASN A 140 6.99 17.01 -3.39
N LEU A 141 5.68 16.90 -3.25
CA LEU A 141 4.71 17.98 -3.41
C LEU A 141 4.25 18.59 -2.07
N ALA A 142 4.83 18.20 -0.94
CA ALA A 142 4.37 18.61 0.38
C ALA A 142 4.35 20.14 0.58
N GLU A 143 5.37 20.83 0.10
CA GLU A 143 5.46 22.29 0.20
C GLU A 143 4.44 23.01 -0.69
N LYS A 144 4.01 22.38 -1.80
CA LYS A 144 3.04 22.96 -2.73
C LYS A 144 1.59 22.74 -2.28
N HIS A 145 1.34 21.75 -1.45
CA HIS A 145 -0.01 21.35 -1.01
C HIS A 145 -0.08 21.12 0.50
N PRO A 146 0.22 22.17 1.32
CA PRO A 146 0.24 22.05 2.78
C PRO A 146 -1.11 21.62 3.36
N GLU A 147 -2.23 22.08 2.79
CA GLU A 147 -3.58 21.71 3.20
C GLU A 147 -3.86 20.21 3.01
N LYS A 148 -3.31 19.64 1.94
CA LYS A 148 -3.45 18.20 1.68
C LYS A 148 -2.56 17.37 2.62
N VAL A 149 -1.38 17.87 2.94
CA VAL A 149 -0.50 17.26 3.95
C VAL A 149 -1.20 17.20 5.30
N GLU A 150 -1.81 18.31 5.73
CA GLU A 150 -2.55 18.40 7.00
C GLU A 150 -3.70 17.39 7.03
N HIS A 151 -4.58 17.40 6.02
CA HIS A 151 -5.69 16.47 5.90
C HIS A 151 -5.22 14.99 5.95
N MET A 152 -4.19 14.63 5.19
CA MET A 152 -3.71 13.25 5.14
C MET A 152 -2.98 12.84 6.43
N LEU A 153 -2.36 13.77 7.14
CA LEU A 153 -1.82 13.51 8.48
C LEU A 153 -2.94 13.27 9.49
N GLU A 154 -4.04 14.02 9.43
CA GLU A 154 -5.22 13.78 10.28
C GLU A 154 -5.80 12.40 10.06
N LEU A 155 -5.98 11.97 8.80
CA LEU A 155 -6.43 10.62 8.46
C LEU A 155 -5.51 9.55 9.05
N LEU A 156 -4.19 9.75 8.93
CA LEU A 156 -3.20 8.80 9.43
C LEU A 156 -3.22 8.72 10.96
N VAL A 157 -3.34 9.86 11.65
CA VAL A 157 -3.41 9.92 13.11
C VAL A 157 -4.70 9.29 13.63
N ALA A 158 -5.83 9.55 12.97
CA ALA A 158 -7.12 8.95 13.34
C ALA A 158 -7.06 7.41 13.22
N TRP A 159 -6.54 6.89 12.11
CA TRP A 159 -6.36 5.45 11.92
C TRP A 159 -5.37 4.85 12.95
N GLU A 160 -4.27 5.53 13.25
CA GLU A 160 -3.31 5.05 14.26
C GLU A 160 -3.87 5.01 15.68
N ALA A 161 -4.83 5.87 16.00
CA ALA A 161 -5.49 5.89 17.31
C ALA A 161 -6.33 4.62 17.58
N GLU A 162 -6.72 3.90 16.53
CA GLU A 162 -7.43 2.61 16.63
C GLU A 162 -6.47 1.44 16.82
N MET A 163 -5.16 1.64 16.62
CA MET A 163 -4.15 0.59 16.67
C MET A 163 -3.61 0.42 18.08
N VAL A 164 -3.28 -0.82 18.45
CA VAL A 164 -2.51 -1.11 19.66
C VAL A 164 -1.02 -0.84 19.41
N ASP A 165 -0.30 -0.44 20.45
CA ASP A 165 1.14 -0.34 20.37
C ASP A 165 1.80 -1.70 20.20
N PRO A 166 2.94 -1.79 19.46
CA PRO A 166 3.66 -3.03 19.33
C PRO A 166 4.11 -3.58 20.71
N LEU A 167 3.78 -4.84 20.98
CA LEU A 167 4.17 -5.50 22.24
C LEU A 167 5.68 -5.71 22.34
N TRP A 168 6.39 -5.72 21.21
CA TRP A 168 7.84 -5.80 21.11
C TRP A 168 8.32 -4.99 19.90
N VAL A 169 9.51 -4.43 20.02
CA VAL A 169 10.14 -3.60 19.00
C VAL A 169 11.50 -4.17 18.62
N ALA A 170 11.94 -3.92 17.39
CA ALA A 170 13.30 -4.23 16.96
C ALA A 170 14.33 -3.31 17.67
N ASP A 171 15.60 -3.73 17.67
CA ASP A 171 16.68 -2.94 18.23
C ASP A 171 16.87 -1.57 17.54
N GLY A 172 17.57 -0.65 18.20
CA GLY A 172 17.75 0.71 17.73
C GLY A 172 18.43 0.80 16.36
N LYS A 173 19.44 -0.02 16.10
CA LYS A 173 20.16 -0.05 14.82
C LYS A 173 19.24 -0.44 13.65
N TRP A 174 18.39 -1.42 13.88
CA TRP A 174 17.40 -1.83 12.88
C TRP A 174 16.36 -0.72 12.61
N GLN A 175 15.89 -0.03 13.66
CA GLN A 175 14.97 1.10 13.52
C GLN A 175 15.59 2.26 12.73
N GLU A 176 16.85 2.61 12.99
CA GLU A 176 17.59 3.62 12.22
C GLU A 176 17.69 3.26 10.74
N ASN A 177 17.96 1.99 10.43
CA ASN A 177 18.00 1.51 9.04
C ASN A 177 16.63 1.64 8.36
N GLN A 178 15.52 1.46 9.08
CA GLN A 178 14.19 1.71 8.52
C GLN A 178 13.95 3.19 8.18
N ILE A 179 14.48 4.12 8.98
CA ILE A 179 14.43 5.57 8.68
C ILE A 179 15.24 5.88 7.43
N LYS A 180 16.46 5.32 7.32
CA LYS A 180 17.35 5.52 6.17
C LYS A 180 16.72 5.06 4.85
N LYS A 181 15.95 3.97 4.86
CA LYS A 181 15.22 3.46 3.67
C LYS A 181 14.21 4.45 3.06
N HIS A 182 13.85 5.50 3.78
CA HIS A 182 12.94 6.54 3.33
C HIS A 182 13.66 7.86 2.99
N SER A 183 14.99 7.83 2.82
CA SER A 183 15.73 9.02 2.39
C SER A 183 15.37 9.38 0.94
N MET A 184 15.12 10.66 0.69
CA MET A 184 14.87 11.17 -0.67
C MET A 184 16.14 11.14 -1.54
N ASP A 185 17.31 11.21 -0.91
CA ASP A 185 18.60 11.29 -1.62
C ASP A 185 19.01 9.95 -2.24
N VAL A 186 18.28 8.89 -1.92
CA VAL A 186 18.66 7.54 -2.30
C VAL A 186 17.52 6.91 -3.10
N ILE A 187 17.69 6.87 -4.42
CA ILE A 187 16.72 6.32 -5.38
C ILE A 187 17.22 4.96 -5.90
N GLY A 188 16.36 3.92 -5.82
CA GLY A 188 16.62 2.62 -6.44
C GLY A 188 17.62 1.74 -5.71
N ARG A 189 18.31 0.86 -6.47
CA ARG A 189 19.23 -0.18 -5.96
C ARG A 189 20.39 0.36 -5.13
N ASP A 190 20.81 1.58 -5.42
CA ASP A 190 21.98 2.18 -4.73
C ASP A 190 21.64 2.58 -3.31
N ALA A 191 20.36 2.82 -3.03
CA ALA A 191 19.84 3.18 -1.73
C ALA A 191 20.12 2.14 -0.64
N GLU A 192 20.11 0.88 -1.00
CA GLU A 192 20.20 -0.20 -0.04
C GLU A 192 21.57 -0.86 0.01
N ARG A 193 22.38 -0.73 -1.05
CA ARG A 193 23.78 -1.13 -1.03
C ARG A 193 24.64 -0.28 -0.11
N SER A 194 24.19 0.94 0.20
CA SER A 194 24.85 1.84 1.15
C SER A 194 24.40 1.65 2.61
N LEU A 195 23.45 0.75 2.87
CA LEU A 195 23.06 0.39 4.22
C LEU A 195 23.96 -0.73 4.72
N PRO A 196 24.65 -0.58 5.87
CA PRO A 196 25.48 -1.61 6.46
C PRO A 196 24.72 -2.83 6.91
#